data_62c3688cb823254774f69de28b5e04fd
#
_entry.id   62c3688cb823254774f69de28b5e04fd
#
_cell.length_a   1.000
_cell.length_b   1.000
_cell.length_c   1.000
_cell.angle_alpha   90.00
_cell.angle_beta   90.00
_cell.angle_gamma   90.00
#
_symmetry.space_group_name_H-M   'P 1'
#
loop_
_entity.id
_entity.type
_entity.pdbx_description
1 polymer ?
#
loop_
_entity_poly.entity_id
_entity_poly.type
_entity_poly.pdbx_seq_one_letter_code
_entity_poly.pdbx_strand_id
1 'polypeptide(L)'
;MIKRGCAWARRAAWAFWLLALPAQASSLGDLVKKGDVAAVASALDKGADVNEIDGVTALYIACEGGNVELAKLLITRGADVKLPVSWQRTPLYAANKGGHAEIVKLLLDSGADPNQVAKAQTPLHVAAENGCLQCVIHLVDAGADVNALTSNGSPPIHLAKLSGHNDVAAYLHGHGAGRPAIAPISARLASANAQSGKEIYDRTCGACHLSPGVRVPKKVSLWGIVGRQKGSQSDVQYSSALKDAGGNWTFEELNFFISNPAMTLPGTDMSFPGLKDENQRADLIAYLRTLSETPLPLPDN
;
A
#
# COMPACT_ATOMS: atom_id res chain seq x y z
N MET A 1 66.67 19.52 -77.86
CA MET A 1 67.77 19.03 -76.98
C MET A 1 67.10 18.54 -75.68
N ILE A 2 66.95 17.22 -75.52
CA ILE A 2 67.64 16.30 -74.64
C ILE A 2 67.51 16.74 -73.14
N LYS A 3 66.91 15.98 -72.23
CA LYS A 3 67.17 14.63 -71.72
C LYS A 3 66.02 14.28 -70.77
N ARG A 4 65.39 13.18 -70.89
CA ARG A 4 65.38 11.92 -70.12
C ARG A 4 65.79 11.99 -68.68
N GLY A 5 64.97 11.47 -67.77
CA GLY A 5 65.26 11.11 -66.40
C GLY A 5 64.16 10.38 -65.68
N CYS A 6 64.19 9.10 -65.80
CA CYS A 6 63.80 7.96 -64.97
C CYS A 6 62.78 8.06 -63.81
N ALA A 7 61.87 7.16 -63.91
CA ALA A 7 60.96 6.63 -62.88
C ALA A 7 61.70 6.09 -61.63
N TRP A 8 61.06 6.34 -60.48
CA TRP A 8 61.16 5.46 -59.33
C TRP A 8 59.85 5.30 -58.70
N ALA A 9 59.25 4.13 -58.94
CA ALA A 9 58.04 3.65 -58.29
C ALA A 9 58.36 3.40 -56.80
N ARG A 10 57.80 4.15 -55.92
CA ARG A 10 57.66 3.76 -54.52
C ARG A 10 56.22 3.29 -54.27
N ARG A 11 56.04 1.94 -54.18
CA ARG A 11 54.96 1.27 -53.66
C ARG A 11 54.83 1.63 -52.17
N ALA A 12 53.97 2.59 -51.81
CA ALA A 12 53.52 2.76 -50.45
C ALA A 12 52.47 1.69 -50.16
N ALA A 13 52.88 0.65 -49.41
CA ALA A 13 51.97 -0.31 -48.81
C ALA A 13 51.14 0.42 -47.79
N TRP A 14 49.89 0.71 -48.12
CA TRP A 14 48.90 1.12 -47.16
C TRP A 14 48.50 -0.09 -46.34
N ALA A 15 49.13 -0.28 -45.16
CA ALA A 15 48.67 -1.18 -44.13
C ALA A 15 47.34 -0.60 -43.63
N PHE A 16 46.25 -1.16 -44.12
CA PHE A 16 44.93 -0.99 -43.48
C PHE A 16 45.05 -1.62 -42.07
N TRP A 17 45.30 -0.78 -41.09
CA TRP A 17 44.96 -1.10 -39.72
C TRP A 17 43.42 -1.15 -39.67
N LEU A 18 42.85 -2.33 -39.84
CA LEU A 18 41.51 -2.62 -39.34
C LEU A 18 41.61 -2.43 -37.82
N LEU A 19 41.34 -1.22 -37.35
CA LEU A 19 40.94 -1.00 -36.00
C LEU A 19 39.67 -1.85 -35.85
N ALA A 20 39.79 -3.07 -35.34
CA ALA A 20 38.67 -3.80 -34.81
C ALA A 20 38.05 -2.86 -33.77
N LEU A 21 36.93 -2.23 -34.13
CA LEU A 21 36.07 -1.57 -33.14
C LEU A 21 35.87 -2.59 -32.03
N PRO A 22 36.17 -2.27 -30.76
CA PRO A 22 35.85 -3.18 -29.69
C PRO A 22 34.37 -3.50 -29.83
N ALA A 23 34.04 -4.79 -29.94
CA ALA A 23 32.65 -5.22 -29.83
C ALA A 23 32.10 -4.51 -28.61
N GLN A 24 31.08 -3.67 -28.80
CA GLN A 24 30.49 -2.93 -27.70
C GLN A 24 30.11 -3.99 -26.64
N ALA A 25 30.84 -3.98 -25.53
CA ALA A 25 30.55 -4.89 -24.44
C ALA A 25 29.09 -4.63 -24.05
N SER A 26 28.26 -5.68 -24.09
CA SER A 26 26.87 -5.55 -23.68
C SER A 26 26.82 -4.91 -22.30
N SER A 27 26.03 -3.86 -22.13
CA SER A 27 25.88 -3.22 -20.84
C SER A 27 25.40 -4.23 -19.80
N LEU A 28 25.64 -3.99 -18.51
CA LEU A 28 25.16 -4.86 -17.44
C LEU A 28 23.62 -5.01 -17.56
N GLY A 29 22.92 -3.93 -17.88
CA GLY A 29 21.48 -3.94 -18.13
C GLY A 29 21.06 -4.86 -19.28
N ASP A 30 21.83 -4.93 -20.37
CA ASP A 30 21.53 -5.82 -21.51
C ASP A 30 21.71 -7.29 -21.15
N LEU A 31 22.71 -7.62 -20.32
CA LEU A 31 22.91 -8.97 -19.81
C LEU A 31 21.77 -9.40 -18.90
N VAL A 32 21.29 -8.49 -18.03
CA VAL A 32 20.13 -8.73 -17.15
C VAL A 32 18.85 -8.94 -17.96
N LYS A 33 18.61 -8.15 -19.02
CA LYS A 33 17.45 -8.33 -19.92
C LYS A 33 17.44 -9.71 -20.59
N LYS A 34 18.64 -10.26 -20.91
CA LYS A 34 18.78 -11.61 -21.47
C LYS A 34 18.56 -12.72 -20.43
N GLY A 35 18.57 -12.38 -19.14
CA GLY A 35 18.42 -13.36 -18.05
C GLY A 35 19.68 -14.21 -17.80
N ASP A 36 20.83 -13.84 -18.35
CA ASP A 36 22.06 -14.63 -18.25
C ASP A 36 22.79 -14.33 -16.92
N VAL A 37 22.48 -15.11 -15.91
CA VAL A 37 23.03 -14.98 -14.55
C VAL A 37 24.56 -15.13 -14.55
N ALA A 38 25.09 -16.08 -15.35
CA ALA A 38 26.52 -16.34 -15.39
C ALA A 38 27.30 -15.16 -16.05
N ALA A 39 26.73 -14.62 -17.13
CA ALA A 39 27.33 -13.44 -17.79
C ALA A 39 27.29 -12.20 -16.89
N VAL A 40 26.18 -11.98 -16.16
CA VAL A 40 26.05 -10.89 -15.19
C VAL A 40 27.08 -11.05 -14.07
N ALA A 41 27.19 -12.25 -13.48
CA ALA A 41 28.20 -12.53 -12.44
C ALA A 41 29.61 -12.26 -12.95
N SER A 42 29.97 -12.75 -14.15
CA SER A 42 31.29 -12.53 -14.77
C SER A 42 31.56 -11.05 -15.05
N ALA A 43 30.53 -10.26 -15.46
CA ALA A 43 30.69 -8.83 -15.67
C ALA A 43 31.00 -8.09 -14.37
N LEU A 44 30.29 -8.43 -13.30
CA LEU A 44 30.50 -7.86 -11.96
C LEU A 44 31.88 -8.25 -11.40
N ASP A 45 32.34 -9.49 -11.58
CA ASP A 45 33.66 -9.96 -11.17
C ASP A 45 34.79 -9.23 -11.90
N LYS A 46 34.53 -8.72 -13.11
CA LYS A 46 35.43 -7.90 -13.91
C LYS A 46 35.39 -6.42 -13.58
N GLY A 47 34.59 -6.03 -12.59
CA GLY A 47 34.51 -4.66 -12.09
C GLY A 47 33.42 -3.80 -12.77
N ALA A 48 32.41 -4.39 -13.41
CA ALA A 48 31.25 -3.61 -13.87
C ALA A 48 30.58 -2.95 -12.68
N ASP A 49 30.18 -1.69 -12.83
CA ASP A 49 29.45 -0.97 -11.79
C ASP A 49 28.03 -1.51 -11.67
N VAL A 50 27.72 -2.14 -10.54
CA VAL A 50 26.39 -2.73 -10.25
C VAL A 50 25.28 -1.68 -10.20
N ASN A 51 25.63 -0.42 -9.91
CA ASN A 51 24.72 0.72 -9.78
C ASN A 51 24.75 1.65 -11.01
N GLU A 52 25.39 1.25 -12.10
CA GLU A 52 25.38 2.00 -13.34
C GLU A 52 23.97 2.30 -13.80
N ILE A 53 23.72 3.57 -14.16
CA ILE A 53 22.41 4.03 -14.68
C ILE A 53 22.56 4.28 -16.19
N ASP A 54 22.24 3.27 -16.98
CA ASP A 54 22.02 3.40 -18.42
C ASP A 54 20.51 3.44 -18.69
N GLY A 55 19.90 4.62 -18.45
CA GLY A 55 18.46 4.80 -18.41
C GLY A 55 17.78 4.21 -17.17
N VAL A 56 18.12 2.97 -16.81
CA VAL A 56 17.68 2.25 -15.62
C VAL A 56 18.81 1.39 -15.05
N THR A 57 18.74 1.03 -13.77
CA THR A 57 19.74 0.15 -13.15
C THR A 57 19.50 -1.31 -13.50
N ALA A 58 20.55 -2.13 -13.42
CA ALA A 58 20.45 -3.58 -13.59
C ALA A 58 19.43 -4.21 -12.61
N LEU A 59 19.44 -3.75 -11.34
CA LEU A 59 18.49 -4.23 -10.33
C LEU A 59 17.04 -3.85 -10.68
N TYR A 60 16.80 -2.64 -11.19
CA TYR A 60 15.47 -2.24 -11.64
C TYR A 60 14.93 -3.18 -12.72
N ILE A 61 15.76 -3.52 -13.73
CA ILE A 61 15.41 -4.44 -14.83
C ILE A 61 15.08 -5.83 -14.29
N ALA A 62 15.93 -6.37 -13.38
CA ALA A 62 15.69 -7.68 -12.77
C ALA A 62 14.36 -7.70 -11.98
N CYS A 63 14.05 -6.62 -11.26
CA CYS A 63 12.82 -6.47 -10.49
C CYS A 63 11.59 -6.33 -11.39
N GLU A 64 11.67 -5.57 -12.48
CA GLU A 64 10.58 -5.41 -13.45
C GLU A 64 10.28 -6.72 -14.20
N GLY A 65 11.33 -7.49 -14.52
CA GLY A 65 11.23 -8.78 -15.21
C GLY A 65 10.92 -9.98 -14.31
N GLY A 66 10.85 -9.80 -13.00
CA GLY A 66 10.56 -10.89 -12.06
C GLY A 66 11.68 -11.90 -11.87
N ASN A 67 12.91 -11.58 -12.25
CA ASN A 67 14.02 -12.51 -12.13
C ASN A 67 14.62 -12.46 -10.72
N VAL A 68 14.15 -13.37 -9.87
CA VAL A 68 14.54 -13.47 -8.46
C VAL A 68 16.02 -13.77 -8.30
N GLU A 69 16.58 -14.64 -9.15
CA GLU A 69 17.98 -15.05 -9.08
C GLU A 69 18.92 -13.88 -9.39
N LEU A 70 18.63 -13.11 -10.47
CA LEU A 70 19.36 -11.92 -10.80
C LEU A 70 19.21 -10.83 -9.76
N ALA A 71 18.00 -10.62 -9.21
CA ALA A 71 17.79 -9.65 -8.15
C ALA A 71 18.63 -10.02 -6.90
N LYS A 72 18.64 -11.27 -6.48
CA LYS A 72 19.48 -11.78 -5.37
C LYS A 72 20.97 -11.58 -5.65
N LEU A 73 21.42 -11.93 -6.85
CA LEU A 73 22.82 -11.75 -7.25
C LEU A 73 23.23 -10.28 -7.17
N LEU A 74 22.46 -9.38 -7.79
CA LEU A 74 22.77 -7.96 -7.84
C LEU A 74 22.80 -7.33 -6.44
N ILE A 75 21.84 -7.65 -5.59
CA ILE A 75 21.79 -7.17 -4.19
C ILE A 75 23.00 -7.68 -3.42
N THR A 76 23.37 -8.96 -3.55
CA THR A 76 24.54 -9.55 -2.90
C THR A 76 25.85 -8.88 -3.36
N ARG A 77 25.88 -8.36 -4.60
CA ARG A 77 27.01 -7.63 -5.17
C ARG A 77 26.97 -6.13 -4.91
N GLY A 78 26.09 -5.65 -4.02
CA GLY A 78 26.04 -4.27 -3.56
C GLY A 78 25.15 -3.34 -4.39
N ALA A 79 24.20 -3.88 -5.15
CA ALA A 79 23.19 -3.03 -5.80
C ALA A 79 22.37 -2.25 -4.75
N ASP A 80 22.26 -0.94 -4.96
CA ASP A 80 21.48 -0.08 -4.07
C ASP A 80 19.98 -0.28 -4.33
N VAL A 81 19.29 -0.90 -3.37
CA VAL A 81 17.86 -1.18 -3.41
C VAL A 81 16.98 0.09 -3.37
N LYS A 82 17.56 1.23 -2.98
CA LYS A 82 16.88 2.53 -2.87
C LYS A 82 17.12 3.44 -4.06
N LEU A 83 18.07 3.09 -4.95
CA LEU A 83 18.49 3.95 -6.05
C LEU A 83 17.33 4.18 -7.05
N PRO A 84 16.80 5.40 -7.15
CA PRO A 84 15.70 5.67 -8.07
C PRO A 84 16.24 5.88 -9.49
N VAL A 85 15.47 5.45 -10.46
CA VAL A 85 15.62 5.80 -11.87
C VAL A 85 14.67 6.95 -12.24
N SER A 86 14.52 7.27 -13.52
CA SER A 86 13.62 8.36 -13.98
C SER A 86 12.26 8.33 -13.29
N TRP A 87 11.73 9.49 -12.92
CA TRP A 87 10.43 9.66 -12.24
C TRP A 87 10.38 9.06 -10.82
N GLN A 88 11.51 9.04 -10.11
CA GLN A 88 11.65 8.49 -8.76
C GLN A 88 11.23 7.00 -8.64
N ARG A 89 11.24 6.27 -9.75
CA ARG A 89 10.91 4.83 -9.73
C ARG A 89 12.06 4.04 -9.12
N THR A 90 11.76 3.27 -8.10
CA THR A 90 12.70 2.41 -7.39
C THR A 90 12.60 0.95 -7.86
N PRO A 91 13.57 0.08 -7.54
CA PRO A 91 13.42 -1.36 -7.73
C PRO A 91 12.15 -1.92 -7.10
N LEU A 92 11.78 -1.42 -5.89
CA LEU A 92 10.54 -1.82 -5.21
C LEU A 92 9.28 -1.43 -6.00
N TYR A 93 9.26 -0.24 -6.62
CA TYR A 93 8.19 0.17 -7.52
C TYR A 93 8.06 -0.81 -8.71
N ALA A 94 9.18 -1.19 -9.33
CA ALA A 94 9.21 -2.11 -10.47
C ALA A 94 8.66 -3.49 -10.10
N ALA A 95 9.11 -4.05 -8.97
CA ALA A 95 8.65 -5.34 -8.47
C ALA A 95 7.14 -5.35 -8.16
N ASN A 96 6.61 -4.30 -7.52
CA ASN A 96 5.17 -4.17 -7.25
C ASN A 96 4.36 -4.03 -8.54
N LYS A 97 4.86 -3.26 -9.53
CA LYS A 97 4.21 -3.11 -10.82
C LYS A 97 4.13 -4.43 -11.59
N GLY A 98 5.14 -5.28 -11.47
CA GLY A 98 5.17 -6.63 -12.04
C GLY A 98 4.41 -7.69 -11.23
N GLY A 99 3.99 -7.38 -10.00
CA GLY A 99 3.34 -8.35 -9.09
C GLY A 99 4.29 -9.41 -8.54
N HIS A 100 5.60 -9.14 -8.50
CA HIS A 100 6.63 -10.11 -8.13
C HIS A 100 6.86 -10.14 -6.61
N ALA A 101 5.98 -10.82 -5.87
CA ALA A 101 5.94 -10.80 -4.41
C ALA A 101 7.25 -11.28 -3.74
N GLU A 102 7.94 -12.28 -4.28
CA GLU A 102 9.22 -12.75 -3.73
C GLU A 102 10.30 -11.66 -3.82
N ILE A 103 10.32 -10.90 -4.94
CA ILE A 103 11.26 -9.79 -5.11
C ILE A 103 10.88 -8.62 -4.19
N VAL A 104 9.57 -8.33 -4.03
CA VAL A 104 9.08 -7.31 -3.07
C VAL A 104 9.60 -7.64 -1.68
N LYS A 105 9.42 -8.89 -1.22
CA LYS A 105 9.93 -9.33 0.08
C LYS A 105 11.45 -9.18 0.17
N LEU A 106 12.18 -9.64 -0.83
CA LEU A 106 13.65 -9.55 -0.88
C LEU A 106 14.15 -8.11 -0.76
N LEU A 107 13.52 -7.17 -1.47
CA LEU A 107 13.88 -5.75 -1.43
C LEU A 107 13.59 -5.13 -0.06
N LEU A 108 12.44 -5.44 0.54
CA LEU A 108 12.08 -4.96 1.89
C LEU A 108 13.04 -5.50 2.94
N ASP A 109 13.37 -6.79 2.90
CA ASP A 109 14.36 -7.43 3.79
C ASP A 109 15.76 -6.81 3.60
N SER A 110 16.06 -6.28 2.40
CA SER A 110 17.31 -5.58 2.07
C SER A 110 17.28 -4.07 2.37
N GLY A 111 16.22 -3.58 3.04
CA GLY A 111 16.11 -2.22 3.53
C GLY A 111 15.50 -1.21 2.54
N ALA A 112 14.77 -1.66 1.52
CA ALA A 112 13.95 -0.76 0.71
C ALA A 112 12.86 -0.11 1.58
N ASP A 113 12.57 1.18 1.32
CA ASP A 113 11.53 1.91 2.05
C ASP A 113 10.14 1.56 1.52
N PRO A 114 9.23 0.95 2.33
CA PRO A 114 7.88 0.60 1.92
C PRO A 114 6.98 1.82 1.62
N ASN A 115 7.41 3.02 2.02
CA ASN A 115 6.65 4.27 1.85
C ASN A 115 7.25 5.21 0.80
N GLN A 116 8.33 4.84 0.12
CA GLN A 116 8.99 5.69 -0.85
C GLN A 116 8.09 5.99 -2.06
N VAL A 117 7.73 7.26 -2.22
CA VAL A 117 6.83 7.70 -3.29
C VAL A 117 7.51 7.67 -4.65
N ALA A 118 6.88 7.08 -5.64
CA ALA A 118 7.23 7.09 -7.05
C ALA A 118 6.01 7.44 -7.90
N LYS A 119 6.13 8.37 -8.85
CA LYS A 119 5.00 8.82 -9.69
C LYS A 119 3.74 9.21 -8.87
N ALA A 120 3.94 9.84 -7.73
CA ALA A 120 2.86 10.24 -6.79
C ALA A 120 2.08 9.07 -6.14
N GLN A 121 2.62 7.84 -6.19
CA GLN A 121 2.09 6.65 -5.55
C GLN A 121 3.12 6.02 -4.61
N THR A 122 2.69 5.45 -3.49
CA THR A 122 3.54 4.57 -2.68
C THR A 122 3.58 3.16 -3.28
N PRO A 123 4.54 2.30 -2.91
CA PRO A 123 4.54 0.89 -3.31
C PRO A 123 3.22 0.18 -3.03
N LEU A 124 2.55 0.51 -1.92
CA LEU A 124 1.27 -0.08 -1.54
C LEU A 124 0.12 0.32 -2.49
N HIS A 125 0.13 1.55 -3.04
CA HIS A 125 -0.81 1.94 -4.08
C HIS A 125 -0.65 1.08 -5.34
N VAL A 126 0.59 0.90 -5.78
CA VAL A 126 0.90 0.11 -6.99
C VAL A 126 0.51 -1.36 -6.81
N ALA A 127 0.84 -1.96 -5.65
CA ALA A 127 0.48 -3.33 -5.34
C ALA A 127 -1.06 -3.53 -5.26
N ALA A 128 -1.76 -2.55 -4.67
CA ALA A 128 -3.22 -2.58 -4.53
C ALA A 128 -3.94 -2.42 -5.89
N GLU A 129 -3.45 -1.53 -6.75
CA GLU A 129 -3.97 -1.33 -8.10
C GLU A 129 -3.80 -2.57 -8.98
N ASN A 130 -2.67 -3.29 -8.82
CA ASN A 130 -2.36 -4.52 -9.58
C ASN A 130 -2.97 -5.79 -8.97
N GLY A 131 -3.57 -5.73 -7.81
CA GLY A 131 -4.17 -6.89 -7.15
C GLY A 131 -3.16 -7.92 -6.61
N CYS A 132 -1.90 -7.55 -6.41
CA CYS A 132 -0.92 -8.44 -5.84
C CYS A 132 -1.09 -8.56 -4.31
N LEU A 133 -1.99 -9.43 -3.84
CA LEU A 133 -2.26 -9.60 -2.42
C LEU A 133 -1.00 -9.93 -1.61
N GLN A 134 -0.12 -10.80 -2.10
CA GLN A 134 1.12 -11.13 -1.39
C GLN A 134 2.08 -9.94 -1.31
N CYS A 135 2.15 -9.09 -2.37
CA CYS A 135 2.92 -7.86 -2.31
C CYS A 135 2.37 -6.91 -1.24
N VAL A 136 1.03 -6.78 -1.17
CA VAL A 136 0.33 -5.96 -0.16
C VAL A 136 0.64 -6.46 1.25
N ILE A 137 0.58 -7.77 1.49
CA ILE A 137 0.93 -8.40 2.76
C ILE A 137 2.35 -8.03 3.17
N HIS A 138 3.33 -8.26 2.30
CA HIS A 138 4.74 -7.94 2.60
C HIS A 138 4.98 -6.46 2.87
N LEU A 139 4.29 -5.57 2.13
CA LEU A 139 4.41 -4.12 2.34
C LEU A 139 3.81 -3.69 3.68
N VAL A 140 2.63 -4.20 4.05
CA VAL A 140 1.98 -3.88 5.34
C VAL A 140 2.81 -4.41 6.51
N ASP A 141 3.32 -5.63 6.41
CA ASP A 141 4.21 -6.22 7.43
C ASP A 141 5.51 -5.42 7.60
N ALA A 142 5.99 -4.79 6.52
CA ALA A 142 7.16 -3.91 6.54
C ALA A 142 6.85 -2.46 6.98
N GLY A 143 5.61 -2.15 7.37
CA GLY A 143 5.21 -0.84 7.87
C GLY A 143 4.78 0.16 6.78
N ALA A 144 4.26 -0.31 5.64
CA ALA A 144 3.62 0.57 4.68
C ALA A 144 2.39 1.27 5.30
N ASP A 145 2.26 2.57 5.06
CA ASP A 145 1.07 3.33 5.48
C ASP A 145 -0.15 2.93 4.63
N VAL A 146 -1.06 2.19 5.24
CA VAL A 146 -2.30 1.71 4.59
C VAL A 146 -3.27 2.83 4.22
N ASN A 147 -3.08 4.03 4.78
CA ASN A 147 -3.89 5.23 4.54
C ASN A 147 -3.13 6.33 3.77
N ALA A 148 -1.93 6.04 3.27
CA ALA A 148 -1.21 6.97 2.41
C ALA A 148 -2.10 7.45 1.25
N LEU A 149 -1.96 8.71 0.85
CA LEU A 149 -2.77 9.28 -0.22
C LEU A 149 -1.91 9.54 -1.46
N THR A 150 -2.43 9.24 -2.62
CA THR A 150 -1.88 9.72 -3.90
C THR A 150 -2.01 11.25 -3.99
N SER A 151 -1.38 11.87 -4.98
CA SER A 151 -1.56 13.31 -5.27
C SER A 151 -3.03 13.71 -5.49
N ASN A 152 -3.89 12.77 -5.90
CA ASN A 152 -5.33 12.97 -6.12
C ASN A 152 -6.17 12.62 -4.89
N GLY A 153 -5.54 12.34 -3.73
CA GLY A 153 -6.23 12.03 -2.49
C GLY A 153 -6.82 10.61 -2.41
N SER A 154 -6.38 9.68 -3.25
CA SER A 154 -6.87 8.30 -3.24
C SER A 154 -6.00 7.40 -2.39
N PRO A 155 -6.54 6.68 -1.39
CA PRO A 155 -5.80 5.67 -0.62
C PRO A 155 -5.68 4.34 -1.40
N PRO A 156 -4.74 3.43 -1.03
CA PRO A 156 -4.54 2.13 -1.68
C PRO A 156 -5.81 1.30 -1.81
N ILE A 157 -6.63 1.25 -0.76
CA ILE A 157 -7.91 0.52 -0.77
C ILE A 157 -8.88 1.02 -1.85
N HIS A 158 -8.84 2.31 -2.18
CA HIS A 158 -9.68 2.86 -3.25
C HIS A 158 -9.24 2.34 -4.62
N LEU A 159 -7.92 2.30 -4.87
CA LEU A 159 -7.36 1.75 -6.11
C LEU A 159 -7.68 0.26 -6.26
N ALA A 160 -7.53 -0.53 -5.18
CA ALA A 160 -7.92 -1.94 -5.18
C ALA A 160 -9.39 -2.14 -5.58
N LYS A 161 -10.31 -1.34 -5.02
CA LYS A 161 -11.74 -1.41 -5.36
C LYS A 161 -12.04 -1.00 -6.79
N LEU A 162 -11.41 0.08 -7.27
CA LEU A 162 -11.57 0.53 -8.66
C LEU A 162 -11.10 -0.52 -9.66
N SER A 163 -10.04 -1.25 -9.33
CA SER A 163 -9.47 -2.32 -10.16
C SER A 163 -10.16 -3.68 -9.94
N GLY A 164 -11.15 -3.78 -9.04
CA GLY A 164 -11.91 -5.00 -8.79
C GLY A 164 -11.22 -6.03 -7.88
N HIS A 165 -10.11 -5.66 -7.23
CA HIS A 165 -9.34 -6.53 -6.33
C HIS A 165 -9.95 -6.54 -4.92
N ASN A 166 -11.05 -7.28 -4.76
CA ASN A 166 -11.83 -7.29 -3.51
C ASN A 166 -11.09 -7.98 -2.35
N ASP A 167 -10.24 -8.96 -2.63
CA ASP A 167 -9.39 -9.63 -1.65
C ASP A 167 -8.35 -8.68 -1.06
N VAL A 168 -7.68 -7.90 -1.90
CA VAL A 168 -6.76 -6.83 -1.48
C VAL A 168 -7.50 -5.76 -0.68
N ALA A 169 -8.67 -5.32 -1.15
CA ALA A 169 -9.48 -4.33 -0.45
C ALA A 169 -9.93 -4.83 0.94
N ALA A 170 -10.32 -6.11 1.05
CA ALA A 170 -10.69 -6.74 2.32
C ALA A 170 -9.49 -6.83 3.27
N TYR A 171 -8.33 -7.24 2.77
CA TYR A 171 -7.10 -7.29 3.57
C TYR A 171 -6.72 -5.90 4.10
N LEU A 172 -6.67 -4.89 3.22
CA LEU A 172 -6.35 -3.52 3.62
C LEU A 172 -7.34 -2.96 4.63
N HIS A 173 -8.65 -3.22 4.45
CA HIS A 173 -9.68 -2.82 5.39
C HIS A 173 -9.45 -3.46 6.78
N GLY A 174 -9.13 -4.75 6.82
CA GLY A 174 -8.78 -5.47 8.05
C GLY A 174 -7.57 -4.87 8.78
N HIS A 175 -6.66 -4.23 8.05
CA HIS A 175 -5.46 -3.56 8.58
C HIS A 175 -5.64 -2.03 8.74
N GLY A 176 -6.88 -1.54 8.77
CA GLY A 176 -7.19 -0.14 9.11
C GLY A 176 -7.24 0.82 7.92
N ALA A 177 -7.18 0.33 6.69
CA ALA A 177 -7.36 1.20 5.53
C ALA A 177 -8.78 1.76 5.45
N GLY A 178 -8.88 3.04 5.10
CA GLY A 178 -10.14 3.77 5.05
C GLY A 178 -10.62 4.25 6.42
N ARG A 179 -9.86 4.03 7.47
CA ARG A 179 -10.15 4.62 8.78
C ARG A 179 -9.67 6.08 8.78
N PRO A 180 -10.49 7.02 9.29
CA PRO A 180 -10.05 8.39 9.44
C PRO A 180 -8.88 8.48 10.42
N ALA A 181 -7.95 9.40 10.18
CA ALA A 181 -6.87 9.71 11.13
C ALA A 181 -7.46 10.49 12.31
N ILE A 182 -8.07 9.77 13.26
CA ILE A 182 -8.63 10.32 14.49
C ILE A 182 -7.93 9.69 15.69
N ALA A 183 -7.82 10.48 16.76
CA ALA A 183 -7.22 10.00 17.99
C ALA A 183 -8.02 8.85 18.61
N PRO A 184 -7.36 7.90 19.31
CA PRO A 184 -8.05 6.89 20.10
C PRO A 184 -9.02 7.52 21.09
N ILE A 185 -10.23 6.94 21.20
CA ILE A 185 -11.26 7.50 22.09
C ILE A 185 -11.07 7.09 23.55
N SER A 186 -10.36 5.99 23.80
CA SER A 186 -10.15 5.42 25.13
C SER A 186 -9.74 6.44 26.17
N ALA A 187 -8.76 7.28 25.86
CA ALA A 187 -8.28 8.32 26.76
C ALA A 187 -9.34 9.39 27.13
N ARG A 188 -10.36 9.58 26.30
CA ARG A 188 -11.44 10.57 26.51
C ARG A 188 -12.65 9.99 27.22
N LEU A 189 -12.84 8.67 27.17
CA LEU A 189 -14.03 8.02 27.75
C LEU A 189 -14.10 8.18 29.27
N ALA A 190 -12.95 8.29 29.96
CA ALA A 190 -12.90 8.47 31.41
C ALA A 190 -13.53 9.81 31.87
N SER A 191 -13.47 10.85 31.02
CA SER A 191 -14.03 12.16 31.28
C SER A 191 -15.31 12.47 30.49
N ALA A 192 -15.80 11.52 29.72
CA ALA A 192 -16.96 11.68 28.85
C ALA A 192 -18.26 11.78 29.65
N ASN A 193 -19.20 12.63 29.19
CA ASN A 193 -20.47 12.88 29.80
C ASN A 193 -21.60 12.11 29.09
N ALA A 194 -22.05 11.02 29.70
CA ALA A 194 -23.13 10.19 29.14
C ALA A 194 -24.46 10.94 29.01
N GLN A 195 -24.73 11.96 29.83
CA GLN A 195 -25.96 12.76 29.72
C GLN A 195 -25.92 13.63 28.44
N SER A 196 -24.81 14.30 28.18
CA SER A 196 -24.58 15.00 26.89
C SER A 196 -24.64 14.02 25.72
N GLY A 197 -24.10 12.81 25.90
CA GLY A 197 -24.20 11.71 24.91
C GLY A 197 -25.64 11.31 24.61
N LYS A 198 -26.50 11.29 25.61
CA LYS A 198 -27.95 11.04 25.43
C LYS A 198 -28.61 12.14 24.57
N GLU A 199 -28.30 13.39 24.81
CA GLU A 199 -28.84 14.49 24.02
C GLU A 199 -28.39 14.42 22.55
N ILE A 200 -27.14 14.02 22.32
CA ILE A 200 -26.60 13.77 20.97
C ILE A 200 -27.36 12.60 20.35
N TYR A 201 -27.56 11.50 21.07
CA TYR A 201 -28.28 10.34 20.61
C TYR A 201 -29.71 10.71 20.19
N ASP A 202 -30.44 11.39 21.03
CA ASP A 202 -31.83 11.77 20.79
C ASP A 202 -31.97 12.65 19.54
N ARG A 203 -31.04 13.55 19.33
CA ARG A 203 -31.03 14.47 18.20
C ARG A 203 -30.57 13.83 16.88
N THR A 204 -29.63 12.87 16.93
CA THR A 204 -28.94 12.40 15.72
C THR A 204 -29.19 10.93 15.39
N CYS A 205 -29.35 10.08 16.39
CA CYS A 205 -29.46 8.63 16.24
C CYS A 205 -30.88 8.11 16.46
N GLY A 206 -31.61 8.69 17.42
CA GLY A 206 -32.89 8.21 17.91
C GLY A 206 -34.01 8.18 16.86
N ALA A 207 -33.91 8.97 15.80
CA ALA A 207 -34.89 8.94 14.71
C ALA A 207 -34.84 7.62 13.91
N CYS A 208 -33.67 7.03 13.75
CA CYS A 208 -33.44 5.80 12.97
C CYS A 208 -33.19 4.58 13.87
N HIS A 209 -32.61 4.78 15.04
CA HIS A 209 -32.30 3.75 16.01
C HIS A 209 -33.25 3.87 17.22
N LEU A 210 -33.80 2.74 17.62
CA LEU A 210 -34.80 2.72 18.68
C LEU A 210 -34.21 3.02 20.05
N SER A 211 -35.04 3.69 20.88
CA SER A 211 -34.80 3.83 22.31
C SER A 211 -34.63 2.48 23.01
N PRO A 212 -33.90 2.43 24.12
CA PRO A 212 -33.69 1.21 24.89
C PRO A 212 -35.02 0.51 25.23
N GLY A 213 -35.06 -0.82 25.04
CA GLY A 213 -36.22 -1.65 25.37
C GLY A 213 -37.34 -1.71 24.33
N VAL A 214 -37.30 -0.92 23.26
CA VAL A 214 -38.30 -0.97 22.18
C VAL A 214 -37.78 -1.83 21.04
N ARG A 215 -38.45 -2.97 20.76
CA ARG A 215 -38.20 -3.79 19.57
C ARG A 215 -39.22 -3.40 18.49
N VAL A 216 -38.69 -2.89 17.37
CA VAL A 216 -39.49 -2.76 16.15
C VAL A 216 -38.80 -3.59 15.07
N PRO A 217 -39.51 -4.52 14.42
CA PRO A 217 -38.98 -5.33 13.36
C PRO A 217 -38.30 -4.45 12.29
N LYS A 218 -37.11 -4.89 11.80
CA LYS A 218 -36.29 -4.22 10.76
C LYS A 218 -35.54 -2.95 11.18
N LYS A 219 -35.65 -2.48 12.44
CA LYS A 219 -34.83 -1.36 12.93
C LYS A 219 -33.66 -1.86 13.79
N VAL A 220 -32.45 -1.34 13.55
CA VAL A 220 -31.25 -1.67 14.34
C VAL A 220 -31.42 -1.11 15.75
N SER A 221 -31.44 -1.97 16.76
CA SER A 221 -31.36 -1.56 18.16
C SER A 221 -29.88 -1.32 18.55
N LEU A 222 -29.62 -0.22 19.24
CA LEU A 222 -28.28 0.07 19.79
C LEU A 222 -28.13 -0.45 21.24
N TRP A 223 -29.13 -1.16 21.78
CA TRP A 223 -29.04 -1.83 23.08
C TRP A 223 -27.88 -2.87 23.05
N GLY A 224 -26.94 -2.76 23.96
CA GLY A 224 -25.76 -3.66 24.01
C GLY A 224 -24.83 -3.54 22.81
N ILE A 225 -24.80 -2.38 22.13
CA ILE A 225 -23.97 -2.20 20.93
C ILE A 225 -22.48 -2.32 21.24
N VAL A 226 -22.03 -1.78 22.38
CA VAL A 226 -20.63 -1.87 22.78
C VAL A 226 -20.28 -3.32 23.13
N GLY A 227 -19.31 -3.89 22.42
CA GLY A 227 -18.91 -5.29 22.52
C GLY A 227 -19.70 -6.26 21.64
N ARG A 228 -20.83 -5.85 21.08
CA ARG A 228 -21.66 -6.71 20.23
C ARG A 228 -20.98 -6.96 18.88
N GLN A 229 -21.11 -8.19 18.36
CA GLN A 229 -20.67 -8.54 17.02
C GLN A 229 -21.41 -7.71 15.96
N LYS A 230 -20.67 -7.23 14.97
CA LYS A 230 -21.23 -6.48 13.84
C LYS A 230 -22.19 -7.35 13.04
N GLY A 231 -23.33 -6.78 12.64
CA GLY A 231 -24.32 -7.50 11.83
C GLY A 231 -25.02 -8.68 12.50
N SER A 232 -25.00 -8.81 13.84
CA SER A 232 -25.44 -10.01 14.57
C SER A 232 -26.93 -10.05 14.96
N GLN A 233 -27.71 -8.97 14.78
CA GLN A 233 -29.15 -9.02 15.09
C GLN A 233 -29.91 -9.77 14.00
N SER A 234 -30.61 -10.83 14.38
CA SER A 234 -31.26 -11.77 13.45
C SER A 234 -32.50 -11.20 12.72
N ASP A 235 -33.14 -10.20 13.32
CA ASP A 235 -34.35 -9.56 12.83
C ASP A 235 -34.10 -8.29 12.00
N VAL A 236 -32.84 -8.00 11.72
CA VAL A 236 -32.39 -6.81 10.97
C VAL A 236 -31.75 -7.21 9.64
N GLN A 237 -32.17 -6.53 8.58
CA GLN A 237 -31.51 -6.67 7.29
C GLN A 237 -30.35 -5.65 7.21
N TYR A 238 -29.13 -6.16 7.35
CA TYR A 238 -27.92 -5.36 7.21
C TYR A 238 -27.42 -5.31 5.77
N SER A 239 -26.71 -4.24 5.41
CA SER A 239 -25.92 -4.20 4.17
C SER A 239 -24.89 -5.33 4.14
N SER A 240 -24.49 -5.76 2.93
CA SER A 240 -23.40 -6.73 2.76
C SER A 240 -22.13 -6.23 3.44
N ALA A 241 -21.81 -4.95 3.28
CA ALA A 241 -20.66 -4.31 3.91
C ALA A 241 -20.60 -4.53 5.43
N LEU A 242 -21.73 -4.44 6.13
CA LEU A 242 -21.77 -4.62 7.58
C LEU A 242 -21.71 -6.10 7.98
N LYS A 243 -22.30 -7.00 7.18
CA LYS A 243 -22.21 -8.45 7.41
C LYS A 243 -20.78 -8.97 7.23
N ASP A 244 -20.07 -8.42 6.24
CA ASP A 244 -18.74 -8.85 5.86
C ASP A 244 -17.63 -8.16 6.69
N ALA A 245 -17.98 -7.10 7.45
CA ALA A 245 -17.02 -6.33 8.23
C ALA A 245 -16.37 -7.13 9.37
N GLY A 246 -17.03 -8.17 9.87
CA GLY A 246 -16.54 -9.00 10.96
C GLY A 246 -16.26 -8.25 12.28
N GLY A 247 -15.82 -8.98 13.30
CA GLY A 247 -15.43 -8.42 14.60
C GLY A 247 -16.56 -7.77 15.39
N ASN A 248 -16.20 -7.15 16.51
CA ASN A 248 -17.14 -6.54 17.46
C ASN A 248 -17.09 -5.01 17.39
N TRP A 249 -18.15 -4.35 17.83
CA TRP A 249 -18.20 -2.92 18.06
C TRP A 249 -17.44 -2.56 19.34
N THR A 250 -16.12 -2.46 19.27
CA THR A 250 -15.30 -1.91 20.37
C THR A 250 -15.51 -0.39 20.48
N PHE A 251 -15.00 0.22 21.55
CA PHE A 251 -15.03 1.69 21.68
C PHE A 251 -14.37 2.39 20.49
N GLU A 252 -13.23 1.87 20.04
CA GLU A 252 -12.51 2.42 18.89
C GLU A 252 -13.24 2.19 17.57
N GLU A 253 -13.82 1.00 17.36
CA GLU A 253 -14.61 0.74 16.16
C GLU A 253 -15.83 1.67 16.06
N LEU A 254 -16.51 1.93 17.18
CA LEU A 254 -17.59 2.91 17.25
C LEU A 254 -17.09 4.34 16.98
N ASN A 255 -15.93 4.72 17.56
CA ASN A 255 -15.32 6.03 17.32
C ASN A 255 -15.06 6.25 15.82
N PHE A 256 -14.43 5.29 15.14
CA PHE A 256 -14.19 5.35 13.71
C PHE A 256 -15.49 5.41 12.92
N PHE A 257 -16.41 4.50 13.18
CA PHE A 257 -17.67 4.42 12.43
C PHE A 257 -18.53 5.69 12.60
N ILE A 258 -18.69 6.17 13.82
CA ILE A 258 -19.46 7.39 14.11
C ILE A 258 -18.81 8.64 13.53
N SER A 259 -17.50 8.67 13.37
CA SER A 259 -16.80 9.84 12.80
C SER A 259 -17.11 10.05 11.31
N ASN A 260 -17.27 8.96 10.54
CA ASN A 260 -17.61 8.97 9.12
C ASN A 260 -18.02 7.56 8.66
N PRO A 261 -19.30 7.17 8.79
CA PRO A 261 -19.76 5.82 8.43
C PRO A 261 -19.47 5.41 7.00
N ALA A 262 -19.71 6.30 6.05
CA ALA A 262 -19.51 6.01 4.62
C ALA A 262 -18.05 5.76 4.26
N MET A 263 -17.12 6.44 4.93
CA MET A 263 -15.69 6.26 4.71
C MET A 263 -15.16 5.01 5.42
N THR A 264 -15.59 4.78 6.66
CA THR A 264 -15.09 3.66 7.49
C THR A 264 -15.68 2.32 7.09
N LEU A 265 -16.91 2.32 6.57
CA LEU A 265 -17.59 1.13 6.07
C LEU A 265 -18.28 1.44 4.74
N PRO A 266 -17.52 1.51 3.63
CA PRO A 266 -18.10 1.76 2.31
C PRO A 266 -19.15 0.71 1.94
N GLY A 267 -20.31 1.17 1.48
CA GLY A 267 -21.47 0.29 1.21
C GLY A 267 -22.38 0.07 2.43
N THR A 268 -22.18 0.79 3.53
CA THR A 268 -23.15 0.87 4.63
C THR A 268 -24.43 1.58 4.18
N ASP A 269 -25.58 1.11 4.64
CA ASP A 269 -26.88 1.76 4.43
C ASP A 269 -27.09 2.96 5.36
N MET A 270 -26.16 3.25 6.27
CA MET A 270 -26.24 4.33 7.22
C MET A 270 -25.92 5.67 6.56
N SER A 271 -26.92 6.50 6.32
CA SER A 271 -26.81 7.83 5.71
C SER A 271 -26.51 8.95 6.71
N PHE A 272 -25.67 8.68 7.70
CA PHE A 272 -25.26 9.64 8.73
C PHE A 272 -23.96 10.33 8.33
N PRO A 273 -23.85 11.68 8.38
CA PRO A 273 -22.66 12.40 7.92
C PRO A 273 -21.46 12.27 8.87
N GLY A 274 -21.67 11.73 10.05
CA GLY A 274 -20.67 11.55 11.10
C GLY A 274 -20.54 12.73 12.06
N LEU A 275 -20.07 12.44 13.28
CA LEU A 275 -19.67 13.41 14.29
C LEU A 275 -18.16 13.70 14.16
N LYS A 276 -17.82 14.96 13.83
CA LYS A 276 -16.40 15.36 13.67
C LYS A 276 -15.73 15.69 14.98
N ASP A 277 -16.48 16.20 15.95
CA ASP A 277 -15.98 16.57 17.28
C ASP A 277 -15.71 15.31 18.12
N GLU A 278 -14.50 15.22 18.66
CA GLU A 278 -14.06 14.04 19.43
C GLU A 278 -14.75 13.94 20.80
N ASN A 279 -15.04 15.07 21.44
CA ASN A 279 -15.73 15.07 22.73
C ASN A 279 -17.18 14.61 22.56
N GLN A 280 -17.85 15.07 21.50
CA GLN A 280 -19.20 14.60 21.19
C GLN A 280 -19.22 13.09 20.87
N ARG A 281 -18.18 12.56 20.19
CA ARG A 281 -18.09 11.12 19.98
C ARG A 281 -17.87 10.37 21.28
N ALA A 282 -16.98 10.88 22.16
CA ALA A 282 -16.75 10.28 23.47
C ALA A 282 -18.02 10.24 24.32
N ASP A 283 -18.75 11.37 24.41
CA ASP A 283 -20.00 11.49 25.14
C ASP A 283 -21.05 10.52 24.61
N LEU A 284 -21.23 10.47 23.27
CA LEU A 284 -22.16 9.53 22.64
C LEU A 284 -21.78 8.08 22.92
N ILE A 285 -20.51 7.69 22.83
CA ILE A 285 -20.05 6.33 23.10
C ILE A 285 -20.21 5.99 24.58
N ALA A 286 -19.96 6.93 25.48
CA ALA A 286 -20.23 6.76 26.92
C ALA A 286 -21.72 6.50 27.18
N TYR A 287 -22.62 7.21 26.50
CA TYR A 287 -24.04 6.94 26.57
C TYR A 287 -24.40 5.55 25.98
N LEU A 288 -23.90 5.23 24.78
CA LEU A 288 -24.16 3.93 24.16
C LEU A 288 -23.69 2.75 25.01
N ARG A 289 -22.62 2.94 25.79
CA ARG A 289 -22.15 1.96 26.77
C ARG A 289 -23.20 1.69 27.87
N THR A 290 -23.94 2.72 28.31
CA THR A 290 -25.00 2.57 29.32
C THR A 290 -26.23 1.82 28.81
N LEU A 291 -26.37 1.65 27.50
CA LEU A 291 -27.44 0.89 26.88
C LEU A 291 -27.18 -0.62 26.96
N SER A 292 -26.97 -1.14 28.16
CA SER A 292 -26.71 -2.56 28.43
C SER A 292 -27.04 -2.90 29.88
N GLU A 293 -27.47 -4.13 30.13
CA GLU A 293 -27.64 -4.65 31.50
C GLU A 293 -26.26 -4.78 32.20
N THR A 294 -25.21 -5.12 31.42
CA THR A 294 -23.84 -5.29 31.89
C THR A 294 -22.90 -4.45 31.05
N PRO A 295 -22.78 -3.14 31.33
CA PRO A 295 -21.90 -2.27 30.56
C PRO A 295 -20.44 -2.73 30.66
N LEU A 296 -19.75 -2.81 29.51
CA LEU A 296 -18.31 -3.13 29.50
C LEU A 296 -17.51 -2.13 30.32
N PRO A 297 -16.44 -2.56 31.02
CA PRO A 297 -15.54 -1.64 31.70
C PRO A 297 -14.97 -0.62 30.71
N LEU A 298 -14.62 0.56 31.22
CA LEU A 298 -13.84 1.51 30.43
C LEU A 298 -12.43 0.94 30.21
N PRO A 299 -11.80 1.26 29.09
CA PRO A 299 -10.41 0.90 28.88
C PRO A 299 -9.53 1.48 29.99
N ASP A 300 -8.55 0.71 30.44
CA ASP A 300 -7.51 1.20 31.34
C ASP A 300 -6.69 2.28 30.60
N ASN A 301 -6.36 3.37 31.33
CA ASN A 301 -5.55 4.47 30.78
C ASN A 301 -4.08 4.08 30.65
#